data_55f245d3d70cb65d12ea09bacc5b11f7
#
_entry.id   55f245d3d70cb65d12ea09bacc5b11f7
#
_cell.length_a   1.000
_cell.length_b   1.000
_cell.length_c   1.000
_cell.angle_alpha   90.00
_cell.angle_beta   90.00
_cell.angle_gamma   90.00
#
_symmetry.space_group_name_H-M   'P 1'
#
loop_
_entity.id
_entity.type
_entity.pdbx_description
1 polymer ?
#
loop_
_entity_poly.entity_id
_entity_poly.type
_entity_poly.pdbx_seq_one_letter_code
_entity_poly.pdbx_strand_id
1 'polypeptide(L)'
;MPLYVIVLFDLAVVWFFFGDTLLSLVRTGDARARHELRRLRRQVRGLLLRDGDILSETTRDELRAMLDTASRTLRDGDAEACRHGTAQLQRRLEKALPPRGRLAWLGERLEVLVVALGVAFGIRALFIQPFKIPTGSMQPTLYGIHFRAEDEPPSRNPVVRFLSYWNLSRSAVDIVAEADGDRLDWDTLQVSGGSRPLLPESSFRLGNRTVTFPGTPEQTRAMLLDFQTRRCQRGPLVLQAGYPLLHYTAYDGREQTVFARHDGQLDWSTLSQTRDDRGRPVTTLRIGPDEYRFDLPAEDVKTTLIAYYLHPQGLGWSFGAGEVVIRGYAESGDHLFVNRLGLLFHEPRRGDPMVFLTTGLVSADGRPFGGSYYIKRLVGLPGDTLRIRDRRLYVRPRGETEFRLLDGSVNPAFDRLASMRGGYRGYSHMSRNPQLGSTAGSAVYLTDNDDEFEVPDGEYFMMGDNSENSWDSRWFGSVPRANLVGTPGFVWWPLSRRWGLPDRCEPDETLGDTPPTMPVVERRRTL
;
A
#
# COMPACT_ATOMS: atom_id res chain seq x y z
N MET A 1 6.63 14.27 3.21
CA MET A 1 8.00 14.47 3.74
C MET A 1 8.71 15.46 2.84
N PRO A 2 9.41 16.49 3.34
CA PRO A 2 10.10 17.45 2.48
C PRO A 2 11.20 16.75 1.66
N LEU A 3 11.39 17.16 0.41
CA LEU A 3 12.35 16.57 -0.52
C LEU A 3 13.78 16.47 0.06
N TYR A 4 14.19 17.49 0.85
CA TYR A 4 15.52 17.50 1.48
C TYR A 4 15.74 16.35 2.46
N VAL A 5 14.70 15.86 3.15
CA VAL A 5 14.82 14.74 4.10
C VAL A 5 15.06 13.43 3.34
N ILE A 6 14.44 13.26 2.18
CA ILE A 6 14.66 12.10 1.30
C ILE A 6 16.11 12.13 0.78
N VAL A 7 16.56 13.28 0.29
CA VAL A 7 17.93 13.45 -0.20
C VAL A 7 18.96 13.21 0.91
N LEU A 8 18.71 13.70 2.14
CA LEU A 8 19.59 13.44 3.27
C LEU A 8 19.64 11.95 3.65
N PHE A 9 18.50 11.26 3.57
CA PHE A 9 18.46 9.81 3.81
C PHE A 9 19.26 9.04 2.75
N ASP A 10 19.09 9.35 1.46
CA ASP A 10 19.85 8.73 0.37
C ASP A 10 21.35 9.00 0.51
N LEU A 11 21.73 10.23 0.85
CA LEU A 11 23.11 10.58 1.13
C LEU A 11 23.67 9.83 2.35
N ALA A 12 22.87 9.64 3.39
CA ALA A 12 23.28 8.86 4.56
C ALA A 12 23.47 7.38 4.22
N VAL A 13 22.61 6.80 3.38
CA VAL A 13 22.73 5.43 2.88
C VAL A 13 23.99 5.27 2.02
N VAL A 14 24.23 6.18 1.07
CA VAL A 14 25.45 6.18 0.26
C VAL A 14 26.69 6.35 1.13
N TRP A 15 26.64 7.23 2.12
CA TRP A 15 27.72 7.42 3.08
C TRP A 15 27.98 6.18 3.93
N PHE A 16 26.95 5.50 4.39
CA PHE A 16 27.07 4.27 5.18
C PHE A 16 27.77 3.15 4.40
N PHE A 17 27.38 2.94 3.13
CA PHE A 17 27.96 1.88 2.31
C PHE A 17 29.31 2.25 1.65
N PHE A 18 29.49 3.49 1.27
CA PHE A 18 30.62 3.93 0.44
C PHE A 18 31.47 5.01 1.11
N GLY A 19 31.10 5.48 2.31
CA GLY A 19 31.74 6.60 2.98
C GLY A 19 33.27 6.40 3.19
N ASP A 20 33.66 5.20 3.58
CA ASP A 20 35.12 4.87 3.75
C ASP A 20 35.84 4.89 2.39
N THR A 21 35.20 4.43 1.31
CA THR A 21 35.78 4.46 -0.04
C THR A 21 35.85 5.90 -0.56
N LEU A 22 34.79 6.68 -0.39
CA LEU A 22 34.76 8.10 -0.78
C LEU A 22 35.78 8.93 0.01
N LEU A 23 35.88 8.71 1.32
CA LEU A 23 36.86 9.36 2.16
C LEU A 23 38.30 8.98 1.77
N SER A 24 38.52 7.75 1.28
CA SER A 24 39.85 7.33 0.81
C SER A 24 40.29 8.04 -0.46
N LEU A 25 39.32 8.46 -1.31
CA LEU A 25 39.58 9.22 -2.54
C LEU A 25 39.91 10.69 -2.28
N VAL A 26 39.32 11.25 -1.20
CA VAL A 26 39.49 12.68 -0.86
C VAL A 26 40.64 12.96 0.09
N ARG A 27 41.10 11.95 0.84
CA ARG A 27 42.19 12.11 1.80
C ARG A 27 43.52 12.24 1.10
N THR A 28 44.19 13.35 1.34
CA THR A 28 45.54 13.64 0.82
C THR A 28 46.65 13.15 1.76
N GLY A 29 47.79 12.75 1.20
CA GLY A 29 49.11 12.48 1.81
C GLY A 29 49.13 11.98 3.25
N ASP A 30 49.22 12.87 4.20
CA ASP A 30 49.42 12.57 5.63
C ASP A 30 48.19 11.95 6.31
N ALA A 31 47.01 12.43 5.97
CA ALA A 31 45.75 11.89 6.52
C ALA A 31 45.50 10.45 6.03
N ARG A 32 45.92 10.14 4.80
CA ARG A 32 45.84 8.80 4.22
C ARG A 32 46.76 7.82 4.93
N ALA A 33 48.04 8.20 5.14
CA ALA A 33 49.01 7.35 5.82
C ALA A 33 48.59 7.01 7.26
N ARG A 34 48.09 7.99 8.02
CA ARG A 34 47.56 7.76 9.37
C ARG A 34 46.31 6.88 9.37
N HIS A 35 45.45 7.01 8.36
CA HIS A 35 44.25 6.17 8.24
C HIS A 35 44.60 4.71 7.91
N GLU A 36 45.54 4.48 7.00
CA GLU A 36 46.00 3.14 6.63
C GLU A 36 46.61 2.41 7.84
N LEU A 37 47.46 3.09 8.62
CA LEU A 37 48.03 2.51 9.83
C LEU A 37 46.98 2.22 10.91
N ARG A 38 45.96 3.09 11.08
CA ARG A 38 44.85 2.86 11.99
C ARG A 38 43.99 1.65 11.55
N ARG A 39 43.77 1.50 10.25
CA ARG A 39 43.03 0.37 9.69
C ARG A 39 43.77 -0.95 9.92
N LEU A 40 45.05 -0.98 9.60
CA LEU A 40 45.89 -2.17 9.80
C LEU A 40 46.01 -2.55 11.27
N ARG A 41 46.18 -1.56 12.16
CA ARG A 41 46.18 -1.77 13.62
C ARG A 41 44.91 -2.42 14.11
N ARG A 42 43.74 -1.97 13.61
CA ARG A 42 42.43 -2.58 13.96
C ARG A 42 42.33 -4.01 13.47
N GLN A 43 42.82 -4.30 12.27
CA GLN A 43 42.83 -5.68 11.72
C GLN A 43 43.71 -6.62 12.56
N VAL A 44 44.91 -6.20 12.92
CA VAL A 44 45.83 -7.01 13.76
C VAL A 44 45.25 -7.22 15.16
N ARG A 45 44.62 -6.19 15.74
CA ARG A 45 43.94 -6.34 17.04
C ARG A 45 42.76 -7.30 16.97
N GLY A 46 41.97 -7.23 15.89
CA GLY A 46 40.85 -8.17 15.64
C GLY A 46 41.36 -9.60 15.47
N LEU A 47 42.45 -9.81 14.76
CA LEU A 47 43.12 -11.11 14.61
C LEU A 47 43.54 -11.70 15.97
N LEU A 48 44.22 -10.89 16.79
CA LEU A 48 44.65 -11.33 18.13
C LEU A 48 43.51 -11.67 19.07
N LEU A 49 42.37 -11.01 18.91
CA LEU A 49 41.15 -11.29 19.71
C LEU A 49 40.42 -12.53 19.21
N ARG A 50 40.41 -12.79 17.89
CA ARG A 50 39.67 -13.91 17.29
C ARG A 50 40.46 -15.20 17.25
N ASP A 51 41.72 -15.11 16.79
CA ASP A 51 42.57 -16.25 16.47
C ASP A 51 43.84 -16.29 17.35
N GLY A 52 43.89 -15.50 18.42
CA GLY A 52 45.07 -15.36 19.27
C GLY A 52 45.48 -16.63 20.01
N ASP A 53 44.52 -17.56 20.21
CA ASP A 53 44.74 -18.88 20.81
C ASP A 53 45.38 -19.89 19.84
N ILE A 54 45.22 -19.68 18.54
CA ILE A 54 45.77 -20.53 17.47
C ILE A 54 47.20 -20.10 17.12
N LEU A 55 47.56 -18.83 17.37
CA LEU A 55 48.92 -18.30 17.09
C LEU A 55 49.93 -18.79 18.12
N SER A 56 51.18 -19.05 17.66
CA SER A 56 52.30 -19.32 18.59
C SER A 56 52.51 -18.16 19.56
N GLU A 57 52.98 -18.45 20.77
CA GLU A 57 53.28 -17.40 21.78
C GLU A 57 54.22 -16.33 21.23
N THR A 58 55.27 -16.74 20.53
CA THR A 58 56.24 -15.84 19.92
C THR A 58 55.56 -14.90 18.90
N THR A 59 54.71 -15.40 18.04
CA THR A 59 53.96 -14.60 17.04
C THR A 59 53.00 -13.62 17.71
N ARG A 60 52.34 -14.09 18.75
CA ARG A 60 51.36 -13.27 19.53
C ARG A 60 52.04 -12.08 20.20
N ASP A 61 53.18 -12.32 20.81
CA ASP A 61 53.93 -11.26 21.51
C ASP A 61 54.59 -10.28 20.53
N GLU A 62 55.11 -10.78 19.39
CA GLU A 62 55.57 -9.92 18.30
C GLU A 62 54.45 -9.02 17.78
N LEU A 63 53.30 -9.54 17.53
CA LEU A 63 52.13 -8.75 17.03
C LEU A 63 51.66 -7.73 18.09
N ARG A 64 51.67 -8.07 19.37
CA ARG A 64 51.38 -7.13 20.47
C ARG A 64 52.38 -5.99 20.53
N ALA A 65 53.68 -6.31 20.49
CA ALA A 65 54.73 -5.29 20.49
C ALA A 65 54.63 -4.33 19.29
N MET A 66 54.22 -4.87 18.13
CA MET A 66 53.99 -4.06 16.93
C MET A 66 52.76 -3.18 17.04
N LEU A 67 51.67 -3.65 17.68
CA LEU A 67 50.48 -2.84 17.96
C LEU A 67 50.80 -1.65 18.87
N ASP A 68 51.68 -1.87 19.88
CA ASP A 68 52.13 -0.80 20.76
C ASP A 68 53.00 0.22 20.03
N THR A 69 53.88 -0.27 19.14
CA THR A 69 54.69 0.60 18.27
C THR A 69 53.80 1.39 17.30
N ALA A 70 52.86 0.74 16.61
CA ALA A 70 51.92 1.41 15.73
C ALA A 70 51.05 2.45 16.48
N SER A 71 50.72 2.16 17.75
CA SER A 71 49.93 3.07 18.59
C SER A 71 50.73 4.32 18.99
N ARG A 72 52.03 4.18 19.23
CA ARG A 72 52.97 5.30 19.46
C ARG A 72 53.19 6.12 18.20
N THR A 73 53.44 5.47 17.06
CA THR A 73 53.60 6.14 15.77
C THR A 73 52.35 6.94 15.36
N LEU A 74 51.15 6.44 15.66
CA LEU A 74 49.91 7.18 15.41
C LEU A 74 49.73 8.41 16.28
N ARG A 75 50.36 8.44 17.46
CA ARG A 75 50.26 9.53 18.42
C ARG A 75 51.26 10.63 18.11
N ASP A 76 52.52 10.25 17.90
CA ASP A 76 53.67 11.15 17.92
C ASP A 76 54.41 11.22 16.56
N GLY A 77 54.10 10.31 15.61
CA GLY A 77 54.77 10.19 14.32
C GLY A 77 54.20 11.09 13.21
N ASP A 78 55.06 11.45 12.28
CA ASP A 78 54.69 12.09 11.03
C ASP A 78 54.12 11.10 10.00
N ALA A 79 53.78 11.57 8.81
CA ALA A 79 53.23 10.74 7.75
C ALA A 79 54.18 9.69 7.21
N GLU A 80 55.49 9.98 7.23
CA GLU A 80 56.53 9.07 6.77
C GLU A 80 56.71 7.90 7.75
N ALA A 81 56.75 8.20 9.04
CA ALA A 81 56.73 7.20 10.11
C ALA A 81 55.47 6.33 10.07
N CYS A 82 54.30 6.90 9.75
CA CYS A 82 53.09 6.14 9.58
C CYS A 82 53.14 5.21 8.37
N ARG A 83 53.66 5.64 7.22
CA ARG A 83 53.89 4.79 6.04
C ARG A 83 54.83 3.65 6.32
N HIS A 84 55.98 3.97 6.99
CA HIS A 84 56.96 2.96 7.37
C HIS A 84 56.36 1.94 8.36
N GLY A 85 55.66 2.40 9.38
CA GLY A 85 54.93 1.54 10.33
C GLY A 85 53.90 0.65 9.68
N THR A 86 53.14 1.16 8.70
CA THR A 86 52.19 0.37 7.90
C THR A 86 52.91 -0.73 7.13
N ALA A 87 53.99 -0.41 6.42
CA ALA A 87 54.75 -1.39 5.64
C ALA A 87 55.40 -2.47 6.53
N GLN A 88 55.94 -2.09 7.70
CA GLN A 88 56.47 -3.05 8.66
C GLN A 88 55.40 -3.99 9.21
N LEU A 89 54.30 -3.45 9.67
CA LEU A 89 53.21 -4.23 10.24
C LEU A 89 52.60 -5.17 9.19
N GLN A 90 52.48 -4.72 7.95
CA GLN A 90 51.96 -5.53 6.86
C GLN A 90 52.90 -6.69 6.51
N ARG A 91 54.21 -6.45 6.36
CA ARG A 91 55.20 -7.51 6.06
C ARG A 91 55.25 -8.57 7.16
N ARG A 92 55.11 -8.20 8.41
CA ARG A 92 55.10 -9.14 9.53
C ARG A 92 53.80 -9.93 9.61
N LEU A 93 52.69 -9.27 9.34
CA LEU A 93 51.38 -9.92 9.25
C LEU A 93 51.35 -10.98 8.13
N GLU A 94 51.95 -10.66 6.97
CA GLU A 94 52.08 -11.61 5.86
C GLU A 94 52.96 -12.81 6.19
N LYS A 95 53.97 -12.64 7.05
CA LYS A 95 54.83 -13.74 7.53
C LYS A 95 54.19 -14.57 8.63
N ALA A 96 53.37 -13.94 9.48
CA ALA A 96 52.71 -14.60 10.60
C ALA A 96 51.48 -15.42 10.18
N LEU A 97 50.86 -15.08 9.04
CA LEU A 97 49.68 -15.78 8.52
C LEU A 97 50.09 -16.77 7.42
N PRO A 98 49.49 -17.95 7.39
CA PRO A 98 49.68 -18.86 6.26
C PRO A 98 49.25 -18.16 4.94
N PRO A 99 49.88 -18.50 3.80
CA PRO A 99 49.55 -17.87 2.53
C PRO A 99 48.06 -18.03 2.27
N ARG A 100 47.37 -16.91 2.22
CA ARG A 100 45.94 -16.90 1.94
C ARG A 100 45.70 -17.46 0.53
N GLY A 101 44.99 -18.56 0.42
CA GLY A 101 44.56 -19.08 -0.87
C GLY A 101 43.80 -18.01 -1.67
N ARG A 102 43.84 -18.09 -3.00
CA ARG A 102 43.16 -17.12 -3.90
C ARG A 102 41.67 -16.85 -3.57
N LEU A 103 41.04 -17.76 -2.85
CA LEU A 103 39.63 -17.71 -2.48
C LEU A 103 39.39 -17.37 -0.99
N ALA A 104 40.43 -17.14 -0.19
CA ALA A 104 40.29 -16.85 1.26
C ALA A 104 39.42 -15.61 1.52
N TRP A 105 39.54 -14.57 0.67
CA TRP A 105 38.74 -13.37 0.73
C TRP A 105 37.23 -13.65 0.50
N LEU A 106 36.94 -14.66 -0.34
CA LEU A 106 35.55 -15.08 -0.62
C LEU A 106 34.98 -15.83 0.59
N GLY A 107 35.79 -16.67 1.24
CA GLY A 107 35.41 -17.40 2.46
C GLY A 107 35.03 -16.44 3.61
N GLU A 108 35.87 -15.42 3.89
CA GLU A 108 35.59 -14.42 4.92
C GLU A 108 34.29 -13.64 4.63
N ARG A 109 34.03 -13.31 3.36
CA ARG A 109 32.78 -12.60 2.99
C ARG A 109 31.56 -13.51 3.05
N LEU A 110 31.71 -14.78 2.66
CA LEU A 110 30.64 -15.78 2.77
C LEU A 110 30.29 -16.06 4.24
N GLU A 111 31.28 -16.17 5.12
CA GLU A 111 31.05 -16.35 6.56
C GLU A 111 30.22 -15.19 7.13
N VAL A 112 30.64 -13.95 6.87
CA VAL A 112 29.88 -12.76 7.30
C VAL A 112 28.47 -12.75 6.71
N LEU A 113 28.33 -13.11 5.42
CA LEU A 113 27.03 -13.19 4.75
C LEU A 113 26.13 -14.25 5.39
N VAL A 114 26.67 -15.45 5.65
CA VAL A 114 25.91 -16.56 6.25
C VAL A 114 25.45 -16.19 7.67
N VAL A 115 26.34 -15.61 8.47
CA VAL A 115 25.98 -15.16 9.83
C VAL A 115 24.94 -14.03 9.77
N ALA A 116 25.13 -13.04 8.89
CA ALA A 116 24.18 -11.94 8.73
C ALA A 116 22.81 -12.45 8.25
N LEU A 117 22.79 -13.36 7.28
CA LEU A 117 21.54 -14.01 6.82
C LEU A 117 20.91 -14.85 7.93
N GLY A 118 21.68 -15.63 8.68
CA GLY A 118 21.18 -16.43 9.80
C GLY A 118 20.51 -15.57 10.88
N VAL A 119 21.15 -14.47 11.25
CA VAL A 119 20.59 -13.49 12.18
C VAL A 119 19.35 -12.81 11.59
N ALA A 120 19.41 -12.36 10.34
CA ALA A 120 18.29 -11.71 9.67
C ALA A 120 17.08 -12.65 9.54
N PHE A 121 17.29 -13.90 9.14
CA PHE A 121 16.22 -14.89 9.08
C PHE A 121 15.68 -15.27 10.47
N GLY A 122 16.54 -15.36 11.48
CA GLY A 122 16.13 -15.57 12.87
C GLY A 122 15.24 -14.43 13.38
N ILE A 123 15.66 -13.19 13.19
CA ILE A 123 14.87 -12.01 13.56
C ILE A 123 13.56 -11.99 12.77
N ARG A 124 13.60 -12.23 11.47
CA ARG A 124 12.39 -12.28 10.62
C ARG A 124 11.41 -13.36 11.07
N ALA A 125 11.90 -14.56 11.39
CA ALA A 125 11.05 -15.69 11.76
C ALA A 125 10.37 -15.49 13.11
N LEU A 126 11.09 -14.90 14.08
CA LEU A 126 10.65 -14.83 15.47
C LEU A 126 10.00 -13.50 15.85
N PHE A 127 10.48 -12.38 15.31
CA PHE A 127 10.17 -11.07 15.86
C PHE A 127 9.43 -10.14 14.89
N ILE A 128 9.93 -10.00 13.67
CA ILE A 128 9.50 -8.96 12.74
C ILE A 128 9.31 -9.55 11.34
N GLN A 129 8.09 -9.55 10.85
CA GLN A 129 7.80 -10.03 9.51
C GLN A 129 7.48 -8.85 8.58
N PRO A 130 8.19 -8.72 7.43
CA PRO A 130 7.84 -7.72 6.42
C PRO A 130 6.58 -8.15 5.65
N PHE A 131 5.64 -7.21 5.50
CA PHE A 131 4.43 -7.36 4.72
C PHE A 131 4.29 -6.22 3.72
N LYS A 132 3.64 -6.50 2.61
CA LYS A 132 3.18 -5.53 1.63
C LYS A 132 1.65 -5.52 1.66
N ILE A 133 1.07 -4.33 1.61
CA ILE A 133 -0.39 -4.16 1.56
C ILE A 133 -0.82 -4.12 0.10
N PRO A 134 -1.57 -5.11 -0.38
CA PRO A 134 -2.00 -5.15 -1.78
C PRO A 134 -3.31 -4.39 -2.04
N THR A 135 -4.19 -4.25 -1.03
CA THR A 135 -5.56 -3.76 -1.18
C THR A 135 -5.83 -2.48 -0.41
N GLY A 136 -6.82 -1.70 -0.85
CA GLY A 136 -7.19 -0.44 -0.23
C GLY A 136 -8.13 -0.53 0.98
N SER A 137 -8.36 -1.73 1.54
CA SER A 137 -9.37 -1.91 2.61
C SER A 137 -9.07 -1.18 3.92
N MET A 138 -7.84 -0.76 4.13
CA MET A 138 -7.39 0.01 5.30
C MET A 138 -7.10 1.48 4.98
N GLN A 139 -7.44 1.95 3.78
CA GLN A 139 -7.32 3.37 3.45
C GLN A 139 -8.30 4.20 4.29
N PRO A 140 -7.90 5.40 4.67
CA PRO A 140 -6.63 6.08 4.38
C PRO A 140 -5.53 5.79 5.41
N THR A 141 -5.74 4.96 6.41
CA THR A 141 -4.74 4.62 7.45
C THR A 141 -3.51 3.93 6.85
N LEU A 142 -3.74 2.92 6.00
CA LEU A 142 -2.71 2.19 5.28
C LEU A 142 -3.15 2.04 3.82
N TYR A 143 -2.22 2.23 2.91
CA TYR A 143 -2.52 2.20 1.49
C TYR A 143 -2.09 0.88 0.85
N GLY A 144 -3.02 0.29 0.11
CA GLY A 144 -2.70 -0.76 -0.85
C GLY A 144 -2.13 -0.18 -2.15
N ILE A 145 -2.01 -1.04 -3.14
CA ILE A 145 -1.68 -0.62 -4.51
C ILE A 145 -2.81 0.28 -4.99
N HIS A 146 -2.47 1.49 -5.44
CA HIS A 146 -3.46 2.49 -5.85
C HIS A 146 -2.89 3.38 -6.96
N PHE A 147 -3.76 4.14 -7.59
CA PHE A 147 -3.41 5.11 -8.61
C PHE A 147 -3.58 6.53 -8.10
N ARG A 148 -2.54 7.33 -8.27
CA ARG A 148 -2.57 8.76 -8.02
C ARG A 148 -2.68 9.49 -9.35
N ALA A 149 -3.87 10.04 -9.61
CA ALA A 149 -4.11 10.84 -10.80
C ALA A 149 -3.35 12.16 -10.72
N GLU A 150 -2.82 12.60 -11.85
CA GLU A 150 -2.18 13.91 -12.02
C GLU A 150 -2.75 14.57 -13.28
N ASP A 151 -2.88 15.88 -13.27
CA ASP A 151 -3.36 16.64 -14.43
C ASP A 151 -2.24 16.82 -15.46
N GLU A 152 -1.00 16.95 -14.97
CA GLU A 152 0.18 17.09 -15.82
C GLU A 152 0.86 15.74 -16.09
N PRO A 153 1.49 15.58 -17.28
CA PRO A 153 2.20 14.34 -17.59
C PRO A 153 3.40 14.15 -16.65
N PRO A 154 3.62 12.91 -16.16
CA PRO A 154 4.77 12.60 -15.31
C PRO A 154 6.10 12.92 -15.98
N SER A 155 7.10 13.29 -15.18
CA SER A 155 8.43 13.62 -15.67
C SER A 155 9.02 12.50 -16.55
N ARG A 156 9.57 12.88 -17.72
CA ARG A 156 10.28 11.96 -18.63
C ARG A 156 11.74 11.73 -18.23
N ASN A 157 12.28 12.54 -17.31
CA ASN A 157 13.68 12.42 -16.87
C ASN A 157 13.88 11.07 -16.14
N PRO A 158 14.82 10.22 -16.61
CA PRO A 158 15.03 8.89 -16.04
C PRO A 158 15.50 8.93 -14.59
N VAL A 159 16.27 9.93 -14.19
CA VAL A 159 16.75 10.10 -12.80
C VAL A 159 15.57 10.43 -11.87
N VAL A 160 14.70 11.36 -12.29
CA VAL A 160 13.50 11.73 -11.52
C VAL A 160 12.56 10.52 -11.39
N ARG A 161 12.38 9.74 -12.47
CA ARG A 161 11.57 8.52 -12.47
C ARG A 161 12.14 7.45 -11.53
N PHE A 162 13.46 7.26 -11.57
CA PHE A 162 14.15 6.32 -10.68
C PHE A 162 14.00 6.73 -9.21
N LEU A 163 14.26 7.99 -8.87
CA LEU A 163 14.11 8.50 -7.50
C LEU A 163 12.66 8.43 -7.02
N SER A 164 11.69 8.77 -7.88
CA SER A 164 10.26 8.66 -7.55
C SER A 164 9.85 7.21 -7.30
N TYR A 165 10.36 6.28 -8.09
CA TYR A 165 10.10 4.85 -7.88
C TYR A 165 10.75 4.34 -6.59
N TRP A 166 12.03 4.65 -6.39
CA TRP A 166 12.80 4.15 -5.25
C TRP A 166 12.29 4.70 -3.90
N ASN A 167 12.05 6.00 -3.83
CA ASN A 167 11.66 6.65 -2.57
C ASN A 167 10.15 6.61 -2.30
N LEU A 168 9.34 6.81 -3.35
CA LEU A 168 7.90 7.02 -3.21
C LEU A 168 7.05 5.89 -3.80
N SER A 169 7.68 4.82 -4.30
CA SER A 169 7.01 3.70 -4.96
C SER A 169 6.22 4.05 -6.24
N ARG A 170 6.52 5.19 -6.86
CA ARG A 170 5.75 5.76 -7.95
C ARG A 170 6.21 5.27 -9.31
N SER A 171 5.37 4.52 -10.00
CA SER A 171 5.55 4.14 -11.39
C SER A 171 4.75 5.11 -12.28
N ALA A 172 5.45 5.89 -13.10
CA ALA A 172 4.83 6.85 -13.99
C ALA A 172 3.98 6.17 -15.07
N VAL A 173 2.79 6.67 -15.29
CA VAL A 173 1.84 6.22 -16.29
C VAL A 173 1.30 7.45 -17.01
N ASP A 174 1.38 7.43 -18.35
CA ASP A 174 0.79 8.44 -19.23
C ASP A 174 0.33 7.74 -20.51
N ILE A 175 -0.93 7.34 -20.54
CA ILE A 175 -1.54 6.66 -21.67
C ILE A 175 -2.55 7.61 -22.30
N VAL A 176 -2.31 7.95 -23.56
CA VAL A 176 -3.11 8.87 -24.37
C VAL A 176 -3.55 8.14 -25.63
N ALA A 177 -4.79 8.31 -26.05
CA ALA A 177 -5.30 7.76 -27.30
C ALA A 177 -4.60 8.43 -28.50
N GLU A 178 -4.27 7.65 -29.54
CA GLU A 178 -3.55 8.15 -30.72
C GLU A 178 -4.48 8.50 -31.88
N ALA A 179 -5.61 7.81 -31.96
CA ALA A 179 -6.59 8.01 -33.02
C ALA A 179 -8.00 8.21 -32.46
N ASP A 180 -8.83 8.88 -33.25
CA ASP A 180 -10.26 8.99 -32.93
C ASP A 180 -10.91 7.62 -32.98
N GLY A 181 -11.68 7.30 -31.93
CA GLY A 181 -12.33 6.01 -31.78
C GLY A 181 -11.46 4.91 -31.20
N ASP A 182 -10.22 5.23 -30.74
CA ASP A 182 -9.42 4.28 -29.98
C ASP A 182 -10.23 3.75 -28.79
N ARG A 183 -10.43 2.43 -28.77
CA ARG A 183 -11.21 1.77 -27.73
C ARG A 183 -10.33 0.84 -26.88
N LEU A 184 -10.52 0.91 -25.57
CA LEU A 184 -9.89 -0.04 -24.65
C LEU A 184 -10.63 -1.38 -24.72
N ASP A 185 -9.88 -2.44 -25.05
CA ASP A 185 -10.40 -3.80 -25.15
C ASP A 185 -10.07 -4.58 -23.86
N TRP A 186 -11.10 -4.75 -23.02
CA TRP A 186 -10.99 -5.43 -21.72
C TRP A 186 -10.69 -6.93 -21.83
N ASP A 187 -11.05 -7.56 -22.94
CA ASP A 187 -10.83 -9.00 -23.13
C ASP A 187 -9.36 -9.32 -23.40
N THR A 188 -8.57 -8.32 -23.79
CA THR A 188 -7.13 -8.43 -24.01
C THR A 188 -6.29 -8.15 -22.75
N LEU A 189 -6.91 -7.78 -21.64
CA LEU A 189 -6.20 -7.46 -20.41
C LEU A 189 -5.62 -8.73 -19.77
N GLN A 190 -4.30 -8.83 -19.81
CA GLN A 190 -3.54 -10.01 -19.35
C GLN A 190 -2.24 -9.61 -18.63
N VAL A 191 -1.64 -10.58 -17.93
CA VAL A 191 -0.31 -10.38 -17.33
C VAL A 191 0.71 -10.19 -18.44
N SER A 192 1.49 -9.12 -18.37
CA SER A 192 2.62 -8.89 -19.26
C SER A 192 3.82 -9.72 -18.81
N GLY A 193 4.63 -10.20 -19.79
CA GLY A 193 5.87 -10.90 -19.51
C GLY A 193 6.99 -10.03 -18.91
N GLY A 194 6.79 -8.69 -18.85
CA GLY A 194 7.68 -7.75 -18.17
C GLY A 194 7.48 -7.80 -16.67
N SER A 195 8.55 -7.73 -15.89
CA SER A 195 8.46 -7.60 -14.43
C SER A 195 9.24 -6.40 -13.94
N ARG A 196 8.54 -5.47 -13.31
CA ARG A 196 9.20 -4.48 -12.45
C ARG A 196 9.43 -5.11 -11.08
N PRO A 197 10.52 -4.77 -10.38
CA PRO A 197 10.89 -5.47 -9.14
C PRO A 197 9.80 -5.49 -8.06
N LEU A 198 8.89 -4.52 -8.06
CA LEU A 198 7.91 -4.33 -6.98
C LEU A 198 6.45 -4.30 -7.44
N LEU A 199 6.22 -4.16 -8.75
CA LEU A 199 4.87 -4.18 -9.33
C LEU A 199 4.87 -5.13 -10.52
N PRO A 200 3.93 -6.09 -10.58
CA PRO A 200 3.68 -6.83 -11.80
C PRO A 200 3.26 -5.87 -12.91
N GLU A 201 3.37 -6.29 -14.14
CA GLU A 201 2.86 -5.54 -15.29
C GLU A 201 1.73 -6.29 -15.96
N SER A 202 0.75 -5.57 -16.40
CA SER A 202 -0.31 -6.05 -17.29
C SER A 202 -0.23 -5.34 -18.64
N SER A 203 -0.80 -5.95 -19.65
CA SER A 203 -0.96 -5.37 -20.98
C SER A 203 -2.39 -5.49 -21.45
N PHE A 204 -2.82 -4.51 -22.22
CA PHE A 204 -4.13 -4.48 -22.88
C PHE A 204 -4.05 -3.76 -24.22
N ARG A 205 -5.05 -4.00 -25.07
CA ARG A 205 -5.16 -3.32 -26.37
C ARG A 205 -5.92 -2.02 -26.21
N LEU A 206 -5.37 -0.95 -26.78
CA LEU A 206 -6.01 0.35 -26.96
C LEU A 206 -5.97 0.69 -28.45
N GLY A 207 -7.11 0.63 -29.12
CA GLY A 207 -7.16 0.70 -30.57
C GLY A 207 -6.32 -0.39 -31.22
N ASN A 208 -5.37 0.00 -32.05
CA ASN A 208 -4.48 -0.92 -32.77
C ASN A 208 -3.16 -1.23 -32.04
N ARG A 209 -2.92 -0.69 -30.86
CA ARG A 209 -1.68 -0.88 -30.11
C ARG A 209 -1.88 -1.62 -28.80
N THR A 210 -0.83 -2.31 -28.36
CA THR A 210 -0.75 -2.88 -27.02
C THR A 210 -0.03 -1.91 -26.09
N VAL A 211 -0.65 -1.58 -24.98
CA VAL A 211 -0.07 -0.75 -23.91
C VAL A 211 0.19 -1.57 -22.68
N THR A 212 1.26 -1.22 -21.94
CA THR A 212 1.61 -1.85 -20.67
C THR A 212 1.25 -0.94 -19.50
N PHE A 213 0.84 -1.55 -18.39
CA PHE A 213 0.43 -0.85 -17.20
C PHE A 213 1.03 -1.53 -15.95
N PRO A 214 1.55 -0.75 -14.97
CA PRO A 214 2.06 -1.33 -13.72
C PRO A 214 0.92 -1.79 -12.81
N GLY A 215 0.83 -3.08 -12.59
CA GLY A 215 -0.20 -3.74 -11.76
C GLY A 215 -0.62 -5.08 -12.34
N THR A 216 -1.29 -5.90 -11.53
CA THR A 216 -2.00 -7.10 -12.04
C THR A 216 -3.18 -6.66 -12.92
N PRO A 217 -3.74 -7.54 -13.77
CA PRO A 217 -4.94 -7.23 -14.55
C PRO A 217 -6.09 -6.66 -13.69
N GLU A 218 -6.33 -7.24 -12.53
CA GLU A 218 -7.37 -6.77 -11.60
C GLU A 218 -7.07 -5.37 -11.05
N GLN A 219 -5.82 -5.12 -10.65
CA GLN A 219 -5.38 -3.80 -10.16
C GLN A 219 -5.44 -2.75 -11.27
N THR A 220 -5.00 -3.10 -12.47
CA THR A 220 -5.06 -2.23 -13.65
C THR A 220 -6.50 -1.85 -13.98
N ARG A 221 -7.41 -2.83 -13.97
CA ARG A 221 -8.83 -2.59 -14.16
C ARG A 221 -9.39 -1.64 -13.10
N ALA A 222 -9.05 -1.89 -11.83
CA ALA A 222 -9.49 -1.06 -10.73
C ALA A 222 -9.00 0.39 -10.84
N MET A 223 -7.73 0.59 -11.18
CA MET A 223 -7.13 1.93 -11.34
C MET A 223 -7.72 2.68 -12.54
N LEU A 224 -7.91 2.02 -13.68
CA LEU A 224 -8.55 2.60 -14.85
C LEU A 224 -10.00 3.01 -14.56
N LEU A 225 -10.77 2.14 -13.91
CA LEU A 225 -12.13 2.42 -13.50
C LEU A 225 -12.20 3.61 -12.53
N ASP A 226 -11.33 3.65 -11.52
CA ASP A 226 -11.27 4.76 -10.56
C ASP A 226 -10.95 6.09 -11.25
N PHE A 227 -9.93 6.09 -12.12
CA PHE A 227 -9.53 7.28 -12.87
C PHE A 227 -10.67 7.79 -13.75
N GLN A 228 -11.29 6.92 -14.54
CA GLN A 228 -12.39 7.29 -15.45
C GLN A 228 -13.65 7.66 -14.68
N THR A 229 -13.94 7.03 -13.54
CA THR A 229 -15.07 7.43 -12.68
C THR A 229 -14.92 8.87 -12.20
N ARG A 230 -13.75 9.25 -11.70
CA ARG A 230 -13.48 10.63 -11.26
C ARG A 230 -13.61 11.63 -12.41
N ARG A 231 -13.16 11.22 -13.60
CA ARG A 231 -13.31 12.02 -14.81
C ARG A 231 -14.79 12.19 -15.18
N CYS A 232 -15.55 11.11 -15.21
CA CYS A 232 -16.98 11.13 -15.48
C CYS A 232 -17.76 11.96 -14.45
N GLN A 233 -17.33 12.00 -13.20
CA GLN A 233 -17.95 12.83 -12.16
C GLN A 233 -17.74 14.34 -12.36
N ARG A 234 -16.66 14.75 -13.05
CA ARG A 234 -16.27 16.15 -13.22
C ARG A 234 -16.64 16.75 -14.58
N GLY A 235 -16.66 15.93 -15.61
CA GLY A 235 -16.80 16.38 -16.98
C GLY A 235 -18.11 15.96 -17.64
N PRO A 236 -18.42 16.52 -18.79
CA PRO A 236 -19.58 16.08 -19.59
C PRO A 236 -19.36 14.66 -20.10
N LEU A 237 -20.43 13.85 -20.12
CA LEU A 237 -20.45 12.54 -20.76
C LEU A 237 -21.02 12.68 -22.17
N VAL A 238 -20.33 12.14 -23.16
CA VAL A 238 -20.85 12.08 -24.54
C VAL A 238 -21.67 10.81 -24.70
N LEU A 239 -22.93 10.99 -25.04
CA LEU A 239 -23.90 9.91 -25.17
C LEU A 239 -24.44 9.84 -26.61
N GLN A 240 -24.78 8.64 -27.06
CA GLN A 240 -25.31 8.38 -28.39
C GLN A 240 -26.81 8.02 -28.30
N ALA A 241 -27.56 8.36 -29.32
CA ALA A 241 -28.95 7.96 -29.44
C ALA A 241 -29.12 6.43 -29.32
N GLY A 242 -30.15 6.00 -28.59
CA GLY A 242 -30.39 4.58 -28.34
C GLY A 242 -29.49 3.98 -27.23
N TYR A 243 -28.58 4.75 -26.62
CA TYR A 243 -27.76 4.25 -25.52
C TYR A 243 -28.60 4.11 -24.23
N PRO A 244 -28.52 2.97 -23.51
CA PRO A 244 -29.25 2.78 -22.26
C PRO A 244 -28.64 3.67 -21.16
N LEU A 245 -29.42 4.62 -20.68
CA LEU A 245 -29.02 5.55 -19.62
C LEU A 245 -29.15 4.90 -18.24
N LEU A 246 -30.32 4.31 -17.98
CA LEU A 246 -30.65 3.80 -16.68
C LEU A 246 -31.63 2.62 -16.80
N HIS A 247 -31.43 1.60 -15.96
CA HIS A 247 -32.41 0.57 -15.69
C HIS A 247 -32.67 0.54 -14.18
N TYR A 248 -33.89 0.73 -13.75
CA TYR A 248 -34.23 0.84 -12.34
C TYR A 248 -35.68 0.42 -12.07
N THR A 249 -35.97 0.11 -10.82
CA THR A 249 -37.31 -0.13 -10.33
C THR A 249 -37.93 1.19 -9.87
N ALA A 250 -38.98 1.64 -10.54
CA ALA A 250 -39.71 2.85 -10.16
C ALA A 250 -40.48 2.67 -8.84
N TYR A 251 -40.96 3.76 -8.25
CA TYR A 251 -41.69 3.72 -6.97
C TYR A 251 -43.00 2.94 -7.03
N ASP A 252 -43.53 2.65 -8.20
CA ASP A 252 -44.71 1.80 -8.40
C ASP A 252 -44.37 0.30 -8.53
N GLY A 253 -43.10 -0.06 -8.38
CA GLY A 253 -42.58 -1.41 -8.48
C GLY A 253 -42.33 -1.89 -9.92
N ARG A 254 -42.46 -1.02 -10.91
CA ARG A 254 -42.22 -1.37 -12.32
C ARG A 254 -40.76 -1.18 -12.69
N GLU A 255 -40.21 -2.13 -13.42
CA GLU A 255 -38.90 -2.01 -14.05
C GLU A 255 -38.97 -1.04 -15.23
N GLN A 256 -38.07 -0.07 -15.24
CA GLN A 256 -37.95 0.93 -16.30
C GLN A 256 -36.54 0.94 -16.88
N THR A 257 -36.47 1.01 -18.21
CA THR A 257 -35.21 1.27 -18.92
C THR A 257 -35.36 2.55 -19.72
N VAL A 258 -34.54 3.51 -19.44
CA VAL A 258 -34.50 4.82 -20.11
C VAL A 258 -33.35 4.83 -21.11
N PHE A 259 -33.63 5.23 -22.35
CA PHE A 259 -32.63 5.35 -23.42
C PHE A 259 -32.43 6.80 -23.83
N ALA A 260 -31.23 7.14 -24.25
CA ALA A 260 -30.93 8.42 -24.86
C ALA A 260 -31.71 8.56 -26.19
N ARG A 261 -32.47 9.64 -26.35
CA ARG A 261 -33.28 9.89 -27.55
C ARG A 261 -32.44 10.44 -28.71
N HIS A 262 -31.48 11.26 -28.39
CA HIS A 262 -30.56 11.92 -29.34
C HIS A 262 -29.13 11.80 -28.88
N ASP A 263 -28.19 12.01 -29.81
CA ASP A 263 -26.80 12.24 -29.46
C ASP A 263 -26.68 13.53 -28.66
N GLY A 264 -25.86 13.53 -27.63
CA GLY A 264 -25.71 14.73 -26.81
C GLY A 264 -24.67 14.59 -25.71
N GLN A 265 -24.41 15.73 -25.09
CA GLN A 265 -23.57 15.79 -23.91
C GLN A 265 -24.44 15.91 -22.67
N LEU A 266 -24.13 15.10 -21.67
CA LEU A 266 -24.69 15.19 -20.35
C LEU A 266 -23.78 16.08 -19.50
N ASP A 267 -24.35 17.16 -18.96
CA ASP A 267 -23.70 18.03 -18.00
C ASP A 267 -24.35 17.86 -16.62
N TRP A 268 -23.54 17.50 -15.63
CA TRP A 268 -24.01 17.32 -14.27
C TRP A 268 -24.57 18.57 -13.62
N SER A 269 -24.27 19.76 -14.12
CA SER A 269 -24.85 21.00 -13.63
C SER A 269 -26.37 21.08 -13.88
N THR A 270 -26.88 20.28 -14.83
CA THR A 270 -28.31 20.19 -15.15
C THR A 270 -29.08 19.21 -14.28
N LEU A 271 -28.37 18.44 -13.43
CA LEU A 271 -28.95 17.47 -12.52
C LEU A 271 -29.66 18.22 -11.37
N SER A 272 -30.95 18.04 -11.25
CA SER A 272 -31.75 18.63 -10.17
C SER A 272 -32.64 17.61 -9.51
N GLN A 273 -32.89 17.78 -8.21
CA GLN A 273 -33.75 16.90 -7.44
C GLN A 273 -34.89 17.68 -6.84
N THR A 274 -36.11 17.20 -7.06
CA THR A 274 -37.34 17.69 -6.46
C THR A 274 -38.03 16.57 -5.66
N ARG A 275 -39.19 16.83 -5.11
CA ARG A 275 -40.04 15.82 -4.47
C ARG A 275 -41.39 15.76 -5.16
N ASP A 276 -41.92 14.54 -5.28
CA ASP A 276 -43.31 14.33 -5.75
C ASP A 276 -44.31 14.70 -4.64
N ASP A 277 -45.62 14.61 -4.96
CA ASP A 277 -46.71 14.90 -4.04
C ASP A 277 -46.72 13.97 -2.81
N ARG A 278 -46.01 12.86 -2.86
CA ARG A 278 -45.82 11.91 -1.75
C ARG A 278 -44.49 12.13 -1.00
N GLY A 279 -43.75 13.19 -1.31
CA GLY A 279 -42.49 13.52 -0.68
C GLY A 279 -41.29 12.69 -1.15
N ARG A 280 -41.43 11.83 -2.17
CA ARG A 280 -40.37 10.96 -2.69
C ARG A 280 -39.45 11.75 -3.65
N PRO A 281 -38.15 11.49 -3.66
CA PRO A 281 -37.20 12.21 -4.52
C PRO A 281 -37.45 11.87 -6.00
N VAL A 282 -37.46 12.92 -6.83
CA VAL A 282 -37.55 12.83 -8.30
C VAL A 282 -36.40 13.63 -8.87
N THR A 283 -35.62 13.01 -9.72
CA THR A 283 -34.47 13.62 -10.36
C THR A 283 -34.78 13.97 -11.80
N THR A 284 -34.41 15.17 -12.23
CA THR A 284 -34.41 15.59 -13.62
C THR A 284 -33.00 15.86 -14.10
N LEU A 285 -32.74 15.52 -15.37
CA LEU A 285 -31.43 15.63 -16.00
C LEU A 285 -31.59 15.98 -17.47
N ARG A 286 -30.80 16.92 -17.99
CA ARG A 286 -30.80 17.27 -19.39
C ARG A 286 -29.63 16.63 -20.14
N ILE A 287 -29.92 16.05 -21.31
CA ILE A 287 -28.93 15.45 -22.21
C ILE A 287 -29.21 16.01 -23.61
N GLY A 288 -28.33 16.89 -24.10
CA GLY A 288 -28.57 17.60 -25.32
C GLY A 288 -29.87 18.41 -25.29
N PRO A 289 -30.82 18.20 -26.25
CA PRO A 289 -32.10 18.90 -26.27
C PRO A 289 -33.14 18.31 -25.32
N ASP A 290 -32.93 17.10 -24.81
CA ASP A 290 -33.93 16.35 -24.06
C ASP A 290 -33.78 16.52 -22.55
N GLU A 291 -34.96 16.56 -21.88
CA GLU A 291 -35.05 16.45 -20.42
C GLU A 291 -35.59 15.05 -20.05
N TYR A 292 -34.88 14.43 -19.10
CA TYR A 292 -35.21 13.11 -18.58
C TYR A 292 -35.60 13.23 -17.11
N ARG A 293 -36.62 12.45 -16.73
CA ARG A 293 -37.10 12.39 -15.35
C ARG A 293 -36.97 10.96 -14.83
N PHE A 294 -36.44 10.84 -13.61
CA PHE A 294 -36.20 9.58 -12.92
C PHE A 294 -36.84 9.62 -11.54
N ASP A 295 -37.57 8.58 -11.18
CA ASP A 295 -38.15 8.40 -9.85
C ASP A 295 -37.12 7.80 -8.90
N LEU A 296 -36.02 8.49 -8.72
CA LEU A 296 -34.85 8.12 -7.91
C LEU A 296 -34.17 9.35 -7.33
N PRO A 297 -33.39 9.21 -6.22
CA PRO A 297 -32.48 10.25 -5.76
C PRO A 297 -31.41 10.61 -6.80
N ALA A 298 -30.98 11.86 -6.81
CA ALA A 298 -29.98 12.37 -7.77
C ALA A 298 -28.64 11.62 -7.70
N GLU A 299 -28.21 11.22 -6.52
CA GLU A 299 -26.96 10.47 -6.34
C GLU A 299 -27.05 9.06 -6.95
N ASP A 300 -28.22 8.41 -6.83
CA ASP A 300 -28.45 7.09 -7.43
C ASP A 300 -28.46 7.17 -8.95
N VAL A 301 -29.14 8.19 -9.51
CA VAL A 301 -29.13 8.46 -10.95
C VAL A 301 -27.70 8.67 -11.45
N LYS A 302 -26.93 9.54 -10.79
CA LYS A 302 -25.54 9.85 -11.17
C LYS A 302 -24.65 8.61 -11.12
N THR A 303 -24.71 7.86 -10.03
CA THR A 303 -23.90 6.66 -9.82
C THR A 303 -24.20 5.60 -10.86
N THR A 304 -25.48 5.36 -11.13
CA THR A 304 -25.92 4.33 -12.08
C THR A 304 -25.55 4.72 -13.52
N LEU A 305 -25.76 5.98 -13.91
CA LEU A 305 -25.35 6.47 -15.24
C LEU A 305 -23.84 6.29 -15.48
N ILE A 306 -23.02 6.66 -14.52
CA ILE A 306 -21.56 6.48 -14.62
C ILE A 306 -21.22 4.98 -14.72
N ALA A 307 -21.89 4.12 -13.97
CA ALA A 307 -21.66 2.68 -14.01
C ALA A 307 -22.00 2.09 -15.38
N TYR A 308 -23.11 2.50 -16.00
CA TYR A 308 -23.46 2.09 -17.36
C TYR A 308 -22.47 2.62 -18.41
N TYR A 309 -22.08 3.89 -18.28
CA TYR A 309 -21.12 4.53 -19.18
C TYR A 309 -19.76 3.83 -19.15
N LEU A 310 -19.31 3.41 -17.97
CA LEU A 310 -18.04 2.70 -17.74
C LEU A 310 -18.19 1.17 -17.72
N HIS A 311 -19.35 0.63 -18.15
CA HIS A 311 -19.45 -0.82 -18.41
C HIS A 311 -18.38 -1.22 -19.46
N PRO A 312 -17.79 -2.43 -19.44
CA PRO A 312 -16.76 -2.84 -20.40
C PRO A 312 -17.14 -2.63 -21.88
N GLN A 313 -18.44 -2.75 -22.19
CA GLN A 313 -19.00 -2.45 -23.52
C GLN A 313 -19.54 -1.02 -23.65
N GLY A 314 -19.47 -0.22 -22.59
CA GLY A 314 -19.99 1.15 -22.56
C GLY A 314 -19.18 2.13 -23.36
N LEU A 315 -19.73 3.33 -23.55
CA LEU A 315 -19.12 4.41 -24.35
C LEU A 315 -17.87 4.99 -23.70
N GLY A 316 -17.76 4.93 -22.37
CA GLY A 316 -16.66 5.53 -21.61
C GLY A 316 -15.26 4.95 -21.87
N TRP A 317 -15.16 3.92 -22.69
CA TRP A 317 -13.89 3.30 -23.09
C TRP A 317 -13.52 3.55 -24.54
N SER A 318 -14.18 4.50 -25.21
CA SER A 318 -13.81 5.00 -26.52
C SER A 318 -13.29 6.44 -26.39
N PHE A 319 -12.16 6.73 -26.96
CA PHE A 319 -11.41 7.97 -26.77
C PHE A 319 -11.16 8.66 -28.11
N GLY A 320 -11.14 9.99 -28.09
CA GLY A 320 -10.69 10.80 -29.20
C GLY A 320 -9.16 10.91 -29.25
N ALA A 321 -8.60 11.23 -30.42
CA ALA A 321 -7.17 11.45 -30.58
C ALA A 321 -6.65 12.52 -29.59
N GLY A 322 -5.57 12.22 -28.88
CA GLY A 322 -5.00 13.08 -27.86
C GLY A 322 -5.70 13.03 -26.50
N GLU A 323 -6.78 12.28 -26.37
CA GLU A 323 -7.52 12.15 -25.13
C GLU A 323 -6.78 11.26 -24.10
N VAL A 324 -6.75 11.70 -22.85
CA VAL A 324 -6.05 10.99 -21.76
C VAL A 324 -6.89 9.80 -21.31
N VAL A 325 -6.35 8.60 -21.51
CA VAL A 325 -6.93 7.35 -20.99
C VAL A 325 -6.65 7.20 -19.51
N ILE A 326 -5.41 7.43 -19.10
CA ILE A 326 -5.00 7.49 -17.68
C ILE A 326 -3.66 8.22 -17.57
N ARG A 327 -3.53 9.07 -16.55
CA ARG A 327 -2.32 9.87 -16.33
C ARG A 327 -2.03 10.02 -14.84
N GLY A 328 -0.78 9.78 -14.44
CA GLY A 328 -0.34 9.92 -13.05
C GLY A 328 0.68 8.86 -12.64
N TYR A 329 0.53 8.33 -11.44
CA TYR A 329 1.45 7.35 -10.87
C TYR A 329 0.70 6.16 -10.27
N ALA A 330 1.13 4.94 -10.61
CA ALA A 330 0.78 3.75 -9.87
C ALA A 330 1.73 3.60 -8.68
N GLU A 331 1.21 3.54 -7.46
CA GLU A 331 1.96 3.38 -6.21
C GLU A 331 1.83 1.94 -5.70
N SER A 332 2.92 1.34 -5.24
CA SER A 332 2.98 -0.09 -4.90
C SER A 332 2.32 -0.47 -3.57
N GLY A 333 1.80 0.51 -2.84
CA GLY A 333 1.24 0.33 -1.51
C GLY A 333 2.30 0.33 -0.39
N ASP A 334 1.83 0.30 0.84
CA ASP A 334 2.68 0.37 2.03
C ASP A 334 3.37 -0.97 2.31
N HIS A 335 4.66 -0.90 2.62
CA HIS A 335 5.45 -2.01 3.11
C HIS A 335 5.71 -1.77 4.60
N LEU A 336 5.32 -2.71 5.41
CA LEU A 336 5.39 -2.56 6.86
C LEU A 336 6.01 -3.78 7.53
N PHE A 337 6.51 -3.54 8.73
CA PHE A 337 6.92 -4.61 9.63
C PHE A 337 5.79 -4.93 10.59
N VAL A 338 5.46 -6.20 10.75
CA VAL A 338 4.48 -6.69 11.70
C VAL A 338 5.20 -7.20 12.94
N ASN A 339 4.82 -6.67 14.09
CA ASN A 339 5.29 -7.11 15.40
C ASN A 339 4.49 -8.33 15.85
N ARG A 340 5.12 -9.49 15.80
CA ARG A 340 4.52 -10.75 16.24
C ARG A 340 4.65 -10.98 17.75
N LEU A 341 5.69 -10.41 18.36
CA LEU A 341 5.96 -10.57 19.79
C LEU A 341 4.91 -9.89 20.65
N GLY A 342 4.31 -8.82 20.19
CA GLY A 342 3.32 -8.07 20.96
C GLY A 342 2.21 -8.98 21.49
N LEU A 343 1.75 -9.92 20.68
CA LEU A 343 0.68 -10.86 21.05
C LEU A 343 1.08 -11.95 22.07
N LEU A 344 2.38 -12.13 22.30
CA LEU A 344 2.87 -13.05 23.34
C LEU A 344 2.83 -12.43 24.75
N PHE A 345 2.88 -11.08 24.80
CA PHE A 345 3.00 -10.35 26.08
C PHE A 345 1.78 -9.48 26.38
N HIS A 346 0.97 -9.19 25.37
CA HIS A 346 -0.19 -8.31 25.51
C HIS A 346 -1.41 -8.88 24.81
N GLU A 347 -2.56 -8.72 25.42
CA GLU A 347 -3.83 -9.00 24.78
C GLU A 347 -4.11 -7.96 23.66
N PRO A 348 -4.77 -8.40 22.57
CA PRO A 348 -5.20 -7.49 21.51
C PRO A 348 -6.11 -6.39 22.06
N ARG A 349 -5.89 -5.16 21.62
CA ARG A 349 -6.65 -4.01 22.11
C ARG A 349 -7.60 -3.52 21.04
N ARG A 350 -8.78 -3.09 21.46
CA ARG A 350 -9.77 -2.47 20.57
C ARG A 350 -9.20 -1.19 19.95
N GLY A 351 -9.35 -1.07 18.65
CA GLY A 351 -8.82 0.03 17.85
C GLY A 351 -7.45 -0.24 17.22
N ASP A 352 -6.74 -1.30 17.62
CA ASP A 352 -5.46 -1.64 16.99
C ASP A 352 -5.66 -2.25 15.60
N PRO A 353 -4.91 -1.81 14.58
CA PRO A 353 -4.80 -2.58 13.35
C PRO A 353 -4.18 -3.93 13.64
N MET A 354 -4.75 -5.00 13.07
CA MET A 354 -4.33 -6.38 13.33
C MET A 354 -4.11 -7.13 12.02
N VAL A 355 -2.98 -7.82 11.93
CA VAL A 355 -2.72 -8.79 10.86
C VAL A 355 -3.15 -10.17 11.33
N PHE A 356 -3.90 -10.87 10.52
CA PHE A 356 -4.37 -12.23 10.80
C PHE A 356 -4.37 -13.10 9.55
N LEU A 357 -4.32 -14.41 9.76
CA LEU A 357 -4.37 -15.42 8.71
C LEU A 357 -5.81 -15.85 8.48
N THR A 358 -6.23 -15.97 7.23
CA THR A 358 -7.61 -16.36 6.88
C THR A 358 -7.83 -17.87 6.80
N THR A 359 -6.82 -18.68 7.12
CA THR A 359 -6.95 -20.15 7.14
C THR A 359 -8.05 -20.58 8.12
N GLY A 360 -8.96 -21.42 7.64
CA GLY A 360 -10.08 -21.91 8.43
C GLY A 360 -11.27 -20.95 8.53
N LEU A 361 -11.15 -19.72 8.03
CA LEU A 361 -12.30 -18.85 7.90
C LEU A 361 -13.15 -19.28 6.70
N VAL A 362 -14.44 -19.13 6.84
CA VAL A 362 -15.44 -19.47 5.80
C VAL A 362 -16.30 -18.23 5.59
N SER A 363 -16.45 -17.84 4.33
CA SER A 363 -17.39 -16.78 3.97
C SER A 363 -18.82 -17.22 4.22
N ALA A 364 -19.74 -16.29 4.41
CA ALA A 364 -21.16 -16.60 4.66
C ALA A 364 -21.84 -17.42 3.54
N ASP A 365 -21.30 -17.38 2.32
CA ASP A 365 -21.73 -18.23 1.20
C ASP A 365 -21.11 -19.65 1.22
N GLY A 366 -20.42 -20.01 2.32
CA GLY A 366 -19.83 -21.33 2.53
C GLY A 366 -18.46 -21.55 1.86
N ARG A 367 -17.86 -20.53 1.25
CA ARG A 367 -16.55 -20.66 0.61
C ARG A 367 -15.40 -20.50 1.60
N PRO A 368 -14.47 -21.47 1.66
CA PRO A 368 -13.30 -21.34 2.51
C PRO A 368 -12.32 -20.29 1.94
N PHE A 369 -11.66 -19.57 2.84
CA PHE A 369 -10.56 -18.68 2.47
C PHE A 369 -9.27 -19.45 2.20
N GLY A 370 -8.48 -18.97 1.22
CA GLY A 370 -7.27 -19.64 0.76
C GLY A 370 -6.01 -19.44 1.63
N GLY A 371 -6.12 -19.09 2.91
CA GLY A 371 -4.96 -18.95 3.79
C GLY A 371 -4.10 -17.71 3.51
N SER A 372 -4.72 -16.60 3.19
CA SER A 372 -4.06 -15.31 2.96
C SER A 372 -3.94 -14.49 4.23
N TYR A 373 -2.96 -13.57 4.26
CA TYR A 373 -2.84 -12.59 5.34
C TYR A 373 -3.74 -11.39 5.05
N TYR A 374 -4.58 -11.06 6.04
CA TYR A 374 -5.41 -9.86 6.00
C TYR A 374 -4.96 -8.89 7.09
N ILE A 375 -5.18 -7.60 6.83
CA ILE A 375 -5.02 -6.54 7.82
C ILE A 375 -6.34 -5.79 7.95
N LYS A 376 -6.84 -5.68 9.18
CA LYS A 376 -8.07 -4.97 9.54
C LYS A 376 -7.90 -4.34 10.92
N ARG A 377 -8.82 -3.48 11.29
CA ARG A 377 -8.88 -2.92 12.65
C ARG A 377 -9.70 -3.82 13.55
N LEU A 378 -9.16 -4.10 14.73
CA LEU A 378 -9.86 -4.84 15.75
C LEU A 378 -10.91 -3.94 16.41
N VAL A 379 -12.17 -4.27 16.25
CA VAL A 379 -13.28 -3.46 16.77
C VAL A 379 -14.09 -4.16 17.84
N GLY A 380 -14.19 -5.49 17.81
CA GLY A 380 -14.90 -6.31 18.80
C GLY A 380 -13.98 -7.29 19.53
N LEU A 381 -14.09 -7.33 20.84
CA LEU A 381 -13.42 -8.29 21.73
C LEU A 381 -14.36 -9.44 22.08
N PRO A 382 -13.84 -10.60 22.57
CA PRO A 382 -14.66 -11.74 22.96
C PRO A 382 -15.78 -11.36 23.96
N GLY A 383 -17.01 -11.69 23.62
CA GLY A 383 -18.20 -11.39 24.41
C GLY A 383 -18.80 -9.99 24.23
N ASP A 384 -18.25 -9.17 23.34
CA ASP A 384 -18.89 -7.91 22.98
C ASP A 384 -20.09 -8.13 22.08
N THR A 385 -21.09 -7.26 22.18
CA THR A 385 -22.12 -7.09 21.16
C THR A 385 -21.84 -5.79 20.39
N LEU A 386 -21.81 -5.87 19.07
CA LEU A 386 -21.51 -4.75 18.17
C LEU A 386 -22.77 -4.31 17.43
N ARG A 387 -22.85 -3.02 17.12
CA ARG A 387 -23.89 -2.43 16.27
C ARG A 387 -23.34 -1.21 15.53
N ILE A 388 -23.73 -1.05 14.26
CA ILE A 388 -23.45 0.16 13.48
C ILE A 388 -24.72 1.03 13.48
N ARG A 389 -24.59 2.32 13.79
CA ARG A 389 -25.66 3.31 13.65
C ARG A 389 -25.07 4.62 13.18
N ASP A 390 -25.68 5.21 12.14
CA ASP A 390 -25.27 6.50 11.59
C ASP A 390 -23.75 6.59 11.30
N ARG A 391 -23.22 5.54 10.66
CA ARG A 391 -21.80 5.37 10.31
C ARG A 391 -20.83 5.33 11.51
N ARG A 392 -21.35 5.15 12.71
CA ARG A 392 -20.57 5.00 13.95
C ARG A 392 -20.76 3.61 14.53
N LEU A 393 -19.71 3.10 15.17
CA LEU A 393 -19.72 1.78 15.79
C LEU A 393 -20.00 1.91 17.29
N TYR A 394 -20.96 1.12 17.76
CA TYR A 394 -21.32 1.00 19.16
C TYR A 394 -20.97 -0.39 19.65
N VAL A 395 -20.57 -0.48 20.90
CA VAL A 395 -20.25 -1.72 21.58
C VAL A 395 -21.00 -1.80 22.91
N ARG A 396 -21.54 -2.96 23.19
CA ARG A 396 -21.99 -3.37 24.52
C ARG A 396 -21.03 -4.44 25.02
N PRO A 397 -20.10 -4.09 25.93
CA PRO A 397 -19.15 -5.05 26.48
C PRO A 397 -19.84 -6.17 27.26
N ARG A 398 -19.17 -7.30 27.38
CA ARG A 398 -19.66 -8.44 28.16
C ARG A 398 -20.10 -8.03 29.57
N GLY A 399 -21.32 -8.40 29.94
CA GLY A 399 -21.89 -8.10 31.26
C GLY A 399 -22.45 -6.70 31.44
N GLU A 400 -22.38 -5.85 30.42
CA GLU A 400 -23.03 -4.55 30.41
C GLU A 400 -24.37 -4.61 29.65
N THR A 401 -25.28 -3.70 30.05
CA THR A 401 -26.63 -3.61 29.43
C THR A 401 -26.70 -2.54 28.35
N GLU A 402 -25.83 -1.55 28.41
CA GLU A 402 -25.90 -0.35 27.57
C GLU A 402 -24.84 -0.35 26.49
N PHE A 403 -25.23 0.12 25.30
CA PHE A 403 -24.30 0.37 24.22
C PHE A 403 -23.53 1.65 24.45
N ARG A 404 -22.22 1.61 24.22
CA ARG A 404 -21.33 2.76 24.23
C ARG A 404 -20.81 3.04 22.82
N LEU A 405 -20.71 4.30 22.48
CA LEU A 405 -20.03 4.72 21.23
C LEU A 405 -18.54 4.39 21.33
N LEU A 406 -17.98 3.80 20.29
CA LEU A 406 -16.55 3.70 20.13
C LEU A 406 -16.02 5.05 19.58
N ASP A 407 -15.29 5.75 20.40
CA ASP A 407 -14.72 7.06 20.12
C ASP A 407 -13.24 7.16 20.56
N GLY A 408 -12.68 8.37 20.53
CA GLY A 408 -11.30 8.64 20.87
C GLY A 408 -10.92 8.34 22.32
N SER A 409 -11.88 8.20 23.23
CA SER A 409 -11.60 7.79 24.61
C SER A 409 -11.16 6.32 24.70
N VAL A 410 -11.60 5.48 23.75
CA VAL A 410 -11.17 4.07 23.62
C VAL A 410 -9.88 4.00 22.78
N ASN A 411 -9.89 4.62 21.63
CA ASN A 411 -8.74 4.72 20.74
C ASN A 411 -8.91 5.91 19.77
N PRO A 412 -7.92 6.81 19.64
CA PRO A 412 -8.02 7.99 18.76
C PRO A 412 -8.35 7.67 17.28
N ALA A 413 -8.15 6.42 16.84
CA ALA A 413 -8.51 5.99 15.50
C ALA A 413 -10.02 6.08 15.24
N PHE A 414 -10.86 5.85 16.24
CA PHE A 414 -12.32 5.91 16.08
C PHE A 414 -12.83 7.32 15.79
N ASP A 415 -12.22 8.36 16.38
CA ASP A 415 -12.56 9.74 16.05
C ASP A 415 -12.16 10.09 14.61
N ARG A 416 -10.98 9.63 14.17
CA ARG A 416 -10.55 9.79 12.77
C ARG A 416 -11.51 9.10 11.81
N LEU A 417 -11.87 7.85 12.07
CA LEU A 417 -12.82 7.09 11.26
C LEU A 417 -14.18 7.78 11.14
N ALA A 418 -14.67 8.34 12.26
CA ALA A 418 -15.94 9.04 12.31
C ALA A 418 -15.87 10.51 11.81
N SER A 419 -14.70 11.02 11.48
CA SER A 419 -14.49 12.43 11.13
C SER A 419 -15.09 12.86 9.81
N MET A 420 -15.36 11.92 8.90
CA MET A 420 -15.81 12.15 7.51
C MET A 420 -14.86 13.04 6.71
N ARG A 421 -13.58 13.11 7.08
CA ARG A 421 -12.54 13.94 6.46
C ARG A 421 -11.35 13.11 5.99
N GLY A 422 -10.63 13.62 5.00
CA GLY A 422 -9.37 13.03 4.54
C GLY A 422 -9.49 11.59 4.10
N GLY A 423 -10.62 11.21 3.51
CA GLY A 423 -10.90 9.86 3.04
C GLY A 423 -11.53 8.92 4.07
N TYR A 424 -11.69 9.32 5.33
CA TYR A 424 -12.45 8.55 6.32
C TYR A 424 -13.95 8.77 6.15
N ARG A 425 -14.75 7.70 6.24
CA ARG A 425 -16.21 7.72 6.02
C ARG A 425 -17.03 7.04 7.10
N GLY A 426 -16.44 6.72 8.21
CA GLY A 426 -17.08 5.91 9.23
C GLY A 426 -17.34 4.47 8.76
N TYR A 427 -18.16 3.77 9.50
CA TYR A 427 -18.54 2.39 9.18
C TYR A 427 -19.90 2.34 8.46
N SER A 428 -19.96 1.53 7.42
CA SER A 428 -21.15 1.34 6.58
C SER A 428 -21.69 -0.07 6.74
N HIS A 429 -23.01 -0.24 6.67
CA HIS A 429 -23.67 -1.54 6.54
C HIS A 429 -23.38 -2.18 5.18
N MET A 430 -23.17 -1.35 4.15
CA MET A 430 -22.80 -1.81 2.83
C MET A 430 -21.30 -1.99 2.73
N SER A 431 -20.89 -3.11 2.19
CA SER A 431 -19.50 -3.41 1.92
C SER A 431 -19.38 -4.08 0.56
N ARG A 432 -18.33 -3.75 -0.18
CA ARG A 432 -18.03 -4.33 -1.48
C ARG A 432 -16.93 -5.35 -1.34
N ASN A 433 -17.05 -6.45 -2.05
CA ASN A 433 -15.92 -7.34 -2.25
C ASN A 433 -15.19 -6.94 -3.55
N PRO A 434 -14.05 -6.27 -3.47
CA PRO A 434 -13.32 -5.84 -4.66
C PRO A 434 -12.77 -7.02 -5.48
N GLN A 435 -12.64 -8.21 -4.88
CA GLN A 435 -12.10 -9.40 -5.58
C GLN A 435 -13.13 -10.10 -6.46
N LEU A 436 -14.41 -9.95 -6.15
CA LEU A 436 -15.47 -10.64 -6.92
C LEU A 436 -15.99 -9.80 -8.09
N GLY A 437 -15.58 -8.55 -8.25
CA GLY A 437 -16.10 -7.65 -9.30
C GLY A 437 -17.62 -7.49 -9.22
N SER A 438 -18.21 -7.86 -8.08
CA SER A 438 -19.64 -7.91 -7.90
C SER A 438 -20.15 -6.64 -7.24
N THR A 439 -21.36 -6.33 -7.60
CA THR A 439 -22.34 -5.45 -6.95
C THR A 439 -22.11 -5.36 -5.45
N ALA A 440 -22.22 -4.15 -4.91
CA ALA A 440 -22.38 -3.95 -3.50
C ALA A 440 -23.50 -4.86 -3.00
N GLY A 441 -23.13 -5.95 -2.35
CA GLY A 441 -24.07 -6.74 -1.59
C GLY A 441 -24.17 -6.16 -0.19
N SER A 442 -25.31 -6.26 0.44
CA SER A 442 -25.40 -6.07 1.88
C SER A 442 -24.43 -7.03 2.54
N ALA A 443 -23.67 -6.57 3.49
CA ALA A 443 -22.92 -7.43 4.40
C ALA A 443 -23.89 -8.46 5.01
N VAL A 444 -23.37 -9.56 5.52
CA VAL A 444 -24.18 -10.61 6.13
C VAL A 444 -24.47 -10.31 7.58
N TYR A 445 -23.57 -9.60 8.22
CA TYR A 445 -23.65 -9.17 9.62
C TYR A 445 -23.59 -7.65 9.71
N LEU A 446 -24.32 -7.08 10.64
CA LEU A 446 -24.45 -5.63 10.84
C LEU A 446 -25.07 -4.97 9.59
N THR A 447 -26.15 -5.54 9.09
CA THR A 447 -26.79 -5.18 7.81
C THR A 447 -27.61 -3.89 7.87
N ASP A 448 -28.06 -3.50 9.06
CA ASP A 448 -28.82 -2.27 9.31
C ASP A 448 -28.52 -1.69 10.71
N ASN A 449 -29.19 -0.60 11.04
CA ASN A 449 -28.99 0.13 12.30
C ASN A 449 -29.38 -0.64 13.57
N ASP A 450 -30.19 -1.69 13.44
CA ASP A 450 -30.72 -2.46 14.56
C ASP A 450 -30.09 -3.87 14.63
N ASP A 451 -29.35 -4.27 13.60
CA ASP A 451 -28.65 -5.56 13.56
C ASP A 451 -27.44 -5.55 14.53
N GLU A 452 -27.38 -6.59 15.34
CA GLU A 452 -26.38 -6.77 16.37
C GLU A 452 -25.57 -8.04 16.11
N PHE A 453 -24.27 -7.98 16.39
CA PHE A 453 -23.39 -9.14 16.31
C PHE A 453 -22.71 -9.37 17.67
N GLU A 454 -22.95 -10.54 18.27
CA GLU A 454 -22.25 -10.98 19.48
C GLU A 454 -20.96 -11.73 19.10
N VAL A 455 -19.83 -11.23 19.59
CA VAL A 455 -18.51 -11.82 19.33
C VAL A 455 -18.31 -13.05 20.21
N PRO A 456 -18.09 -14.25 19.63
CA PRO A 456 -17.88 -15.47 20.40
C PRO A 456 -16.65 -15.42 21.30
N ASP A 457 -16.60 -16.30 22.29
CA ASP A 457 -15.44 -16.45 23.17
C ASP A 457 -14.19 -16.86 22.40
N GLY A 458 -13.09 -16.18 22.68
CA GLY A 458 -11.81 -16.43 22.01
C GLY A 458 -11.72 -15.92 20.58
N GLU A 459 -12.70 -15.15 20.12
CA GLU A 459 -12.74 -14.60 18.78
C GLU A 459 -12.79 -13.06 18.78
N TYR A 460 -12.49 -12.46 17.64
CA TYR A 460 -12.34 -11.02 17.48
C TYR A 460 -13.07 -10.55 16.22
N PHE A 461 -13.73 -9.40 16.30
CA PHE A 461 -14.40 -8.81 15.15
C PHE A 461 -13.51 -7.76 14.50
N MET A 462 -13.26 -7.92 13.20
CA MET A 462 -12.29 -7.16 12.42
C MET A 462 -12.98 -6.37 11.33
N MET A 463 -12.74 -5.05 11.25
CA MET A 463 -13.29 -4.19 10.20
C MET A 463 -12.21 -3.38 9.50
N GLY A 464 -12.40 -3.14 8.19
CA GLY A 464 -11.51 -2.27 7.44
C GLY A 464 -11.85 -0.81 7.65
N ASP A 465 -10.82 0.06 7.67
CA ASP A 465 -10.99 1.50 7.79
C ASP A 465 -11.67 2.11 6.56
N ASN A 466 -11.49 1.49 5.38
CA ASN A 466 -12.26 1.75 4.16
C ASN A 466 -13.50 0.84 4.14
N SER A 467 -14.45 1.17 5.01
CA SER A 467 -15.59 0.30 5.32
C SER A 467 -16.37 -0.17 4.09
N GLU A 468 -16.58 0.70 3.11
CA GLU A 468 -17.32 0.39 1.87
C GLU A 468 -16.51 -0.49 0.89
N ASN A 469 -15.17 -0.54 1.04
CA ASN A 469 -14.26 -1.32 0.20
C ASN A 469 -13.52 -2.41 0.98
N SER A 470 -14.15 -2.96 2.00
CA SER A 470 -13.51 -3.92 2.87
C SER A 470 -14.28 -5.24 2.90
N TRP A 471 -13.61 -6.32 2.55
CA TRP A 471 -14.08 -7.65 2.88
C TRP A 471 -13.56 -8.04 4.26
N ASP A 472 -14.42 -7.96 5.27
CA ASP A 472 -14.07 -8.08 6.67
C ASP A 472 -15.10 -8.92 7.44
N SER A 473 -15.09 -8.84 8.77
CA SER A 473 -15.95 -9.67 9.62
C SER A 473 -17.45 -9.50 9.37
N ARG A 474 -17.86 -8.42 8.72
CA ARG A 474 -19.26 -8.28 8.27
C ARG A 474 -19.67 -9.34 7.23
N TRP A 475 -18.68 -9.98 6.58
CA TRP A 475 -18.87 -11.01 5.55
C TRP A 475 -18.57 -12.42 6.04
N PHE A 476 -17.55 -12.59 6.88
CA PHE A 476 -17.05 -13.90 7.29
C PHE A 476 -17.14 -14.14 8.80
N GLY A 477 -17.75 -13.23 9.56
CA GLY A 477 -17.85 -13.36 11.00
C GLY A 477 -16.55 -13.02 11.72
N SER A 478 -16.46 -13.50 12.95
CA SER A 478 -15.32 -13.26 13.83
C SER A 478 -14.09 -14.09 13.46
N VAL A 479 -12.93 -13.67 13.95
CA VAL A 479 -11.62 -14.26 13.70
C VAL A 479 -11.09 -14.90 14.99
N PRO A 480 -10.78 -16.20 15.01
CA PRO A 480 -10.22 -16.88 16.16
C PRO A 480 -8.85 -16.29 16.57
N ARG A 481 -8.56 -16.29 17.88
CA ARG A 481 -7.27 -15.83 18.41
C ARG A 481 -6.07 -16.52 17.75
N ALA A 482 -6.19 -17.81 17.44
CA ALA A 482 -5.12 -18.58 16.80
C ALA A 482 -4.72 -18.04 15.41
N ASN A 483 -5.61 -17.31 14.76
CA ASN A 483 -5.37 -16.71 13.45
C ASN A 483 -4.64 -15.37 13.55
N LEU A 484 -4.54 -14.74 14.73
CA LEU A 484 -3.87 -13.46 14.91
C LEU A 484 -2.37 -13.61 14.76
N VAL A 485 -1.76 -12.76 13.96
CA VAL A 485 -0.33 -12.78 13.64
C VAL A 485 0.44 -11.70 14.38
N GLY A 486 -0.10 -10.48 14.43
CA GLY A 486 0.55 -9.34 15.07
C GLY A 486 -0.02 -8.01 14.65
N THR A 487 0.53 -6.94 15.21
CA THR A 487 0.16 -5.57 14.89
C THR A 487 1.16 -4.95 13.91
N PRO A 488 0.75 -4.07 12.98
CA PRO A 488 1.68 -3.31 12.15
C PRO A 488 2.48 -2.37 13.04
N GLY A 489 3.80 -2.52 13.04
CA GLY A 489 4.69 -1.75 13.91
C GLY A 489 5.28 -0.53 13.21
N PHE A 490 5.69 -0.65 11.96
CA PHE A 490 6.39 0.40 11.25
C PHE A 490 6.24 0.28 9.73
N VAL A 491 5.79 1.34 9.07
CA VAL A 491 5.79 1.47 7.61
C VAL A 491 7.18 1.94 7.19
N TRP A 492 7.96 1.06 6.58
CA TRP A 492 9.34 1.37 6.22
C TRP A 492 9.51 1.87 4.78
N TRP A 493 8.50 1.63 3.93
CA TRP A 493 8.47 2.09 2.56
C TRP A 493 7.03 2.15 2.03
N PRO A 494 6.64 3.10 1.18
CA PRO A 494 7.44 4.21 0.64
C PRO A 494 7.77 5.29 1.69
N LEU A 495 8.78 6.15 1.38
CA LEU A 495 9.14 7.31 2.19
C LEU A 495 8.11 8.44 2.02
N SER A 496 6.85 8.11 2.26
CA SER A 496 5.70 9.00 2.13
C SER A 496 5.31 9.62 3.49
N ARG A 497 4.18 10.32 3.54
CA ARG A 497 3.60 10.83 4.81
C ARG A 497 3.29 9.71 5.81
N ARG A 498 3.08 8.48 5.33
CA ARG A 498 2.77 7.29 6.14
C ARG A 498 4.00 6.57 6.68
N TRP A 499 5.21 7.01 6.31
CA TRP A 499 6.46 6.44 6.81
C TRP A 499 6.52 6.57 8.34
N GLY A 500 6.76 5.48 9.05
CA GLY A 500 6.79 5.46 10.50
C GLY A 500 5.67 4.60 11.11
N LEU A 501 5.10 5.08 12.21
CA LEU A 501 4.04 4.35 12.92
C LEU A 501 2.70 4.47 12.17
N PRO A 502 2.06 3.35 11.82
CA PRO A 502 0.90 3.33 10.92
C PRO A 502 -0.29 4.16 11.39
N ASP A 503 -0.51 4.24 12.68
CA ASP A 503 -1.72 4.82 13.27
C ASP A 503 -1.59 6.31 13.64
N ARG A 504 -0.50 6.96 13.21
CA ARG A 504 -0.23 8.39 13.44
C ARG A 504 -0.54 9.28 12.25
N CYS A 505 -0.97 8.71 11.12
CA CYS A 505 -1.27 9.51 9.94
C CYS A 505 -2.52 10.34 10.18
N GLU A 506 -2.36 11.65 10.10
CA GLU A 506 -3.49 12.57 10.02
C GLU A 506 -4.26 12.36 8.72
N PRO A 507 -5.57 12.75 8.70
CA PRO A 507 -6.36 12.69 7.49
C PRO A 507 -5.63 13.35 6.31
N ASP A 508 -5.65 12.71 5.15
CA ASP A 508 -5.03 13.26 3.95
C ASP A 508 -6.01 14.19 3.24
N GLU A 509 -5.92 15.49 3.51
CA GLU A 509 -6.78 16.50 2.91
C GLU A 509 -6.74 16.53 1.38
N THR A 510 -5.67 15.99 0.76
CA THR A 510 -5.58 15.90 -0.70
C THR A 510 -6.50 14.85 -1.31
N LEU A 511 -7.03 13.92 -0.49
CA LEU A 511 -7.97 12.90 -0.94
C LEU A 511 -9.42 13.41 -1.08
N GLY A 512 -9.66 14.65 -0.67
CA GLY A 512 -11.01 15.22 -0.63
C GLY A 512 -11.91 14.51 0.38
N ASP A 513 -13.13 15.01 0.55
CA ASP A 513 -14.12 14.43 1.46
C ASP A 513 -14.77 13.16 0.91
N THR A 514 -14.39 12.75 -0.30
CA THR A 514 -14.97 11.60 -0.99
C THR A 514 -13.88 10.60 -1.38
N PRO A 515 -13.76 9.43 -0.72
CA PRO A 515 -12.98 8.32 -1.29
C PRO A 515 -13.60 7.92 -2.63
N PRO A 516 -12.78 7.45 -3.57
CA PRO A 516 -13.29 6.95 -4.83
C PRO A 516 -14.24 5.77 -4.59
N THR A 517 -15.52 6.00 -4.82
CA THR A 517 -16.48 4.90 -4.92
C THR A 517 -16.24 4.24 -6.26
N MET A 518 -15.73 3.01 -6.26
CA MET A 518 -15.72 2.23 -7.48
C MET A 518 -17.17 2.03 -7.96
N PRO A 519 -17.48 2.31 -9.23
CA PRO A 519 -18.80 2.03 -9.76
C PRO A 519 -19.08 0.52 -9.68
N VAL A 520 -20.28 0.21 -9.25
CA VAL A 520 -20.79 -1.17 -9.20
C VAL A 520 -21.08 -1.59 -10.64
N VAL A 521 -20.23 -2.44 -11.19
CA VAL A 521 -20.50 -3.08 -12.48
C VAL A 521 -21.24 -4.38 -12.21
N GLU A 522 -22.57 -4.39 -12.32
CA GLU A 522 -23.35 -5.63 -12.31
C GLU A 522 -22.97 -6.53 -13.49
N ARG A 523 -22.45 -7.72 -13.18
CA ARG A 523 -22.50 -8.82 -14.16
C ARG A 523 -23.94 -9.32 -14.21
N ARG A 524 -24.72 -8.89 -15.19
CA ARG A 524 -25.91 -9.64 -15.53
C ARG A 524 -25.49 -11.01 -16.05
N ARG A 525 -26.05 -12.06 -15.44
CA ARG A 525 -26.13 -13.35 -16.10
C ARG A 525 -26.90 -13.10 -17.39
N THR A 526 -26.27 -13.30 -18.54
CA THR A 526 -26.92 -13.43 -19.81
C THR A 526 -27.99 -14.52 -19.66
N LEU A 527 -29.23 -14.14 -19.89
CA LEU A 527 -30.30 -15.09 -20.20
C LEU A 527 -29.98 -15.83 -21.48
#